data_51fa1e30f808795d37b4a0eb40d16541
#
_entry.id   51fa1e30f808795d37b4a0eb40d16541
#
_cell.length_a   1.000
_cell.length_b   1.000
_cell.length_c   1.000
_cell.angle_alpha   90.00
_cell.angle_beta   90.00
_cell.angle_gamma   90.00
#
_symmetry.space_group_name_H-M   'P 1'
#
loop_
_entity.id
_entity.type
_entity.pdbx_description
1 polymer ?
#
loop_
_entity_poly.entity_id
_entity_poly.type
_entity_poly.pdbx_seq_one_letter_code
_entity_poly.pdbx_strand_id
1 'polypeptide(L)'
;QTPAAPAFDEKAMIELIKKHSTKAIEVTAAPDVEPIRIEGAHPALERVVTWLSTRTNVYLVGPAGSGKTTLAEQAAKALDLPFFSSGAIMASYELTGFRDAHGKYTPSPLRTAFEHGGVFLLDEIDACSAKALVCFNMLLANNSFTFPDGMVKKSKDFVVVAGANTAGTGANRQYIGRNPLDGASLNRFVQIEINYCKRLELRLAESEYVAHGGQDIDLLKTWVALVVRVRHQLEEMKSTAIISPRASIFGARGLAKGLTIGTMAAELLTCTLSVDQKARLDLY
;
A
#
# COMPACT_ATOMS: atom_id res chain seq x y z
N GLN A 1 -11.11 -33.35 19.12
CA GLN A 1 -11.38 -33.24 17.68
C GLN A 1 -11.44 -31.74 17.36
N THR A 2 -10.42 -31.23 16.71
CA THR A 2 -10.36 -29.86 16.20
C THR A 2 -11.31 -29.81 14.98
N PRO A 3 -12.24 -28.83 14.87
CA PRO A 3 -13.08 -28.73 13.69
C PRO A 3 -12.21 -28.47 12.46
N ALA A 4 -12.45 -29.22 11.40
CA ALA A 4 -11.78 -29.02 10.11
C ALA A 4 -12.04 -27.58 9.62
N ALA A 5 -11.00 -26.91 9.15
CA ALA A 5 -11.13 -25.61 8.54
C ALA A 5 -12.13 -25.70 7.35
N PRO A 6 -12.99 -24.71 7.16
CA PRO A 6 -13.97 -24.75 6.07
C PRO A 6 -13.21 -24.83 4.73
N ALA A 7 -13.54 -25.81 3.91
CA ALA A 7 -12.97 -26.00 2.59
C ALA A 7 -13.16 -24.71 1.76
N PHE A 8 -12.10 -24.28 1.09
CA PHE A 8 -12.11 -23.10 0.22
C PHE A 8 -13.09 -23.36 -0.94
N ASP A 9 -14.20 -22.63 -0.98
CA ASP A 9 -15.20 -22.73 -2.04
C ASP A 9 -14.87 -21.75 -3.18
N GLU A 10 -14.19 -22.27 -4.19
CA GLU A 10 -13.80 -21.53 -5.39
C GLU A 10 -15.01 -20.99 -6.16
N LYS A 11 -16.12 -21.77 -6.22
CA LYS A 11 -17.36 -21.36 -6.90
C LYS A 11 -18.06 -20.22 -6.17
N ALA A 12 -18.11 -20.29 -4.83
CA ALA A 12 -18.65 -19.20 -4.02
C ALA A 12 -17.83 -17.91 -4.16
N MET A 13 -16.51 -18.03 -4.33
CA MET A 13 -15.65 -16.88 -4.57
C MET A 13 -15.86 -16.28 -5.96
N ILE A 14 -15.99 -17.10 -7.00
CA ILE A 14 -16.31 -16.64 -8.36
C ILE A 14 -17.70 -15.98 -8.42
N GLU A 15 -18.70 -16.52 -7.70
CA GLU A 15 -20.02 -15.89 -7.59
C GLU A 15 -19.97 -14.57 -6.81
N LEU A 16 -19.23 -14.50 -5.73
CA LEU A 16 -19.03 -13.26 -4.96
C LEU A 16 -18.39 -12.15 -5.82
N ILE A 17 -17.44 -12.54 -6.65
CA ILE A 17 -16.77 -11.66 -7.63
C ILE A 17 -17.76 -11.19 -8.70
N LYS A 18 -18.61 -12.09 -9.24
CA LYS A 18 -19.65 -11.75 -10.23
C LYS A 18 -20.73 -10.83 -9.68
N LYS A 19 -21.15 -11.04 -8.44
CA LYS A 19 -22.26 -10.31 -7.78
C LYS A 19 -21.89 -8.87 -7.40
N HIS A 20 -20.62 -8.54 -7.36
CA HIS A 20 -20.11 -7.24 -6.94
C HIS A 20 -19.29 -6.57 -8.04
N SER A 21 -19.93 -6.32 -9.22
CA SER A 21 -19.30 -5.41 -10.19
C SER A 21 -19.08 -4.07 -9.50
N THR A 22 -17.81 -3.64 -9.42
CA THR A 22 -17.46 -2.45 -8.65
C THR A 22 -17.91 -1.20 -9.36
N LYS A 23 -18.84 -0.50 -8.74
CA LYS A 23 -18.99 0.93 -9.01
C LYS A 23 -17.67 1.63 -8.71
N ALA A 24 -17.27 2.60 -9.52
CA ALA A 24 -16.24 3.54 -9.16
C ALA A 24 -16.60 4.15 -7.80
N ILE A 25 -15.62 4.41 -6.96
CA ILE A 25 -15.85 5.08 -5.69
C ILE A 25 -16.00 6.57 -6.00
N GLU A 26 -17.15 7.12 -5.67
CA GLU A 26 -17.37 8.56 -5.69
C GLU A 26 -16.92 9.11 -4.33
N VAL A 27 -15.96 10.01 -4.36
CA VAL A 27 -15.39 10.60 -3.15
C VAL A 27 -15.66 12.09 -3.16
N THR A 28 -16.30 12.57 -2.10
CA THR A 28 -16.55 14.00 -1.88
C THR A 28 -15.54 14.52 -0.87
N ALA A 29 -14.69 15.44 -1.29
CA ALA A 29 -13.66 16.04 -0.42
C ALA A 29 -14.24 17.05 0.58
N ALA A 30 -15.38 17.70 0.24
CA ALA A 30 -16.13 18.62 1.08
C ALA A 30 -17.59 18.67 0.62
N PRO A 31 -18.55 19.12 1.48
CA PRO A 31 -19.99 19.14 1.15
C PRO A 31 -20.35 19.86 -0.14
N ASP A 32 -19.58 20.86 -0.53
CA ASP A 32 -19.84 21.74 -1.68
C ASP A 32 -18.97 21.41 -2.92
N VAL A 33 -18.26 20.27 -2.89
CA VAL A 33 -17.38 19.83 -3.98
C VAL A 33 -18.03 18.65 -4.70
N GLU A 34 -18.08 18.69 -6.04
CA GLU A 34 -18.58 17.59 -6.83
C GLU A 34 -17.79 16.29 -6.56
N PRO A 35 -18.48 15.15 -6.43
CA PRO A 35 -17.82 13.86 -6.17
C PRO A 35 -16.84 13.51 -7.29
N ILE A 36 -15.61 13.21 -6.94
CA ILE A 36 -14.62 12.69 -7.89
C ILE A 36 -14.78 11.18 -8.00
N ARG A 37 -15.00 10.72 -9.21
CA ARG A 37 -15.10 9.29 -9.53
C ARG A 37 -13.70 8.71 -9.74
N ILE A 38 -13.28 7.79 -8.85
CA ILE A 38 -12.00 7.10 -8.94
C ILE A 38 -12.24 5.62 -9.20
N GLU A 39 -11.80 5.16 -10.37
CA GLU A 39 -11.86 3.74 -10.73
C GLU A 39 -10.67 2.98 -10.12
N GLY A 40 -10.89 1.70 -9.79
CA GLY A 40 -9.83 0.86 -9.24
C GLY A 40 -9.36 1.28 -7.84
N ALA A 41 -10.17 2.03 -7.10
CA ALA A 41 -9.84 2.47 -5.75
C ALA A 41 -10.10 1.36 -4.71
N HIS A 42 -9.25 1.36 -3.67
CA HIS A 42 -9.46 0.52 -2.49
C HIS A 42 -10.69 1.01 -1.70
N PRO A 43 -11.50 0.12 -1.08
CA PRO A 43 -12.69 0.52 -0.30
C PRO A 43 -12.41 1.50 0.85
N ALA A 44 -11.18 1.57 1.33
CA ALA A 44 -10.77 2.52 2.38
C ALA A 44 -10.56 3.96 1.87
N LEU A 45 -10.64 4.22 0.55
CA LEU A 45 -10.32 5.55 -0.02
C LEU A 45 -11.16 6.66 0.59
N GLU A 46 -12.46 6.47 0.70
CA GLU A 46 -13.38 7.45 1.26
C GLU A 46 -12.97 7.85 2.69
N ARG A 47 -12.66 6.88 3.56
CA ARG A 47 -12.21 7.16 4.93
C ARG A 47 -10.87 7.90 4.96
N VAL A 48 -9.92 7.54 4.07
CA VAL A 48 -8.63 8.22 3.99
C VAL A 48 -8.83 9.67 3.55
N VAL A 49 -9.62 9.91 2.50
CA VAL A 49 -9.92 11.27 2.03
C VAL A 49 -10.63 12.10 3.11
N THR A 50 -11.59 11.52 3.84
CA THR A 50 -12.28 12.20 4.94
C THR A 50 -11.29 12.72 5.99
N TRP A 51 -10.33 11.90 6.43
CA TRP A 51 -9.33 12.34 7.40
C TRP A 51 -8.36 13.36 6.81
N LEU A 52 -7.88 13.14 5.60
CA LEU A 52 -6.94 14.08 4.96
C LEU A 52 -7.60 15.42 4.62
N SER A 53 -8.90 15.47 4.33
CA SER A 53 -9.62 16.72 4.09
C SER A 53 -9.65 17.64 5.33
N THR A 54 -9.64 17.05 6.52
CA THR A 54 -9.51 17.78 7.80
C THR A 54 -8.05 18.08 8.18
N ARG A 55 -7.08 17.77 7.28
CA ARG A 55 -5.64 17.87 7.54
C ARG A 55 -5.16 17.03 8.72
N THR A 56 -5.88 15.95 9.01
CA THR A 56 -5.47 14.93 10.00
C THR A 56 -4.55 13.92 9.33
N ASN A 57 -3.37 13.70 9.92
CA ASN A 57 -2.41 12.72 9.39
C ASN A 57 -2.93 11.29 9.53
N VAL A 58 -2.64 10.44 8.55
CA VAL A 58 -3.13 9.07 8.47
C VAL A 58 -1.96 8.08 8.44
N TYR A 59 -2.07 7.01 9.23
CA TYR A 59 -1.15 5.87 9.24
C TYR A 59 -1.82 4.67 8.57
N LEU A 60 -1.36 4.30 7.37
CA LEU A 60 -1.85 3.15 6.63
C LEU A 60 -1.04 1.91 7.01
N VAL A 61 -1.67 0.97 7.69
CA VAL A 61 -1.03 -0.29 8.06
C VAL A 61 -1.63 -1.45 7.27
N GLY A 62 -0.78 -2.32 6.76
CA GLY A 62 -1.25 -3.52 6.05
C GLY A 62 -0.14 -4.24 5.31
N PRO A 63 -0.42 -5.45 4.81
CA PRO A 63 0.60 -6.30 4.19
C PRO A 63 1.22 -5.65 2.95
N ALA A 64 2.40 -6.13 2.57
CA ALA A 64 3.09 -5.70 1.36
C ALA A 64 2.19 -5.90 0.13
N GLY A 65 2.11 -4.89 -0.75
CA GLY A 65 1.27 -4.95 -1.96
C GLY A 65 -0.24 -4.76 -1.72
N SER A 66 -0.67 -4.28 -0.56
CA SER A 66 -2.08 -3.93 -0.29
C SER A 66 -2.54 -2.63 -0.96
N GLY A 67 -1.64 -1.89 -1.62
CA GLY A 67 -1.99 -0.67 -2.36
C GLY A 67 -1.91 0.62 -1.53
N LYS A 68 -1.20 0.64 -0.40
CA LYS A 68 -1.06 1.83 0.47
C LYS A 68 -0.58 3.07 -0.28
N THR A 69 0.46 2.94 -1.07
CA THR A 69 1.05 4.02 -1.87
C THR A 69 0.05 4.56 -2.90
N THR A 70 -0.59 3.66 -3.65
CA THR A 70 -1.63 4.02 -4.64
C THR A 70 -2.83 4.69 -3.97
N LEU A 71 -3.22 4.22 -2.78
CA LEU A 71 -4.32 4.79 -2.00
C LEU A 71 -4.02 6.22 -1.55
N ALA A 72 -2.79 6.49 -1.11
CA ALA A 72 -2.35 7.83 -0.73
C ALA A 72 -2.33 8.79 -1.94
N GLU A 73 -1.85 8.33 -3.09
CA GLU A 73 -1.86 9.09 -4.34
C GLU A 73 -3.29 9.39 -4.82
N GLN A 74 -4.18 8.39 -4.80
CA GLN A 74 -5.59 8.56 -5.14
C GLN A 74 -6.30 9.54 -4.19
N ALA A 75 -5.96 9.51 -2.90
CA ALA A 75 -6.50 10.45 -1.93
C ALA A 75 -6.01 11.89 -2.17
N ALA A 76 -4.74 12.07 -2.52
CA ALA A 76 -4.20 13.37 -2.91
C ALA A 76 -4.94 13.93 -4.14
N LYS A 77 -5.13 13.09 -5.17
CA LYS A 77 -5.90 13.44 -6.37
C LYS A 77 -7.34 13.82 -6.05
N ALA A 78 -8.00 13.07 -5.15
CA ALA A 78 -9.38 13.37 -4.73
C ALA A 78 -9.50 14.72 -3.99
N LEU A 79 -8.42 15.17 -3.35
CA LEU A 79 -8.36 16.45 -2.63
C LEU A 79 -7.83 17.60 -3.49
N ASP A 80 -7.50 17.35 -4.75
CA ASP A 80 -6.82 18.29 -5.65
C ASP A 80 -5.53 18.87 -5.04
N LEU A 81 -4.76 17.99 -4.37
CA LEU A 81 -3.50 18.34 -3.73
C LEU A 81 -2.31 17.69 -4.44
N PRO A 82 -1.16 18.37 -4.54
CA PRO A 82 0.07 17.75 -5.00
C PRO A 82 0.44 16.54 -4.14
N PHE A 83 0.96 15.50 -4.79
CA PHE A 83 1.43 14.28 -4.11
C PHE A 83 2.95 14.21 -4.11
N PHE A 84 3.51 13.98 -2.93
CA PHE A 84 4.93 13.77 -2.72
C PHE A 84 5.15 12.47 -1.94
N SER A 85 6.23 11.76 -2.21
CA SER A 85 6.52 10.52 -1.50
C SER A 85 8.00 10.35 -1.23
N SER A 86 8.30 9.61 -0.17
CA SER A 86 9.61 9.10 0.15
C SER A 86 9.48 7.69 0.73
N GLY A 87 10.48 6.85 0.49
CA GLY A 87 10.59 5.55 1.15
C GLY A 87 11.11 5.69 2.58
N ALA A 88 11.61 4.59 3.13
CA ALA A 88 12.23 4.59 4.45
C ALA A 88 13.42 5.58 4.52
N ILE A 89 13.44 6.39 5.56
CA ILE A 89 14.42 7.45 5.78
C ILE A 89 15.48 6.98 6.79
N MET A 90 16.75 7.03 6.39
CA MET A 90 17.87 6.62 7.25
C MET A 90 18.55 7.80 7.94
N ALA A 91 18.51 8.98 7.31
CA ALA A 91 19.16 10.18 7.83
C ALA A 91 18.25 11.42 7.71
N SER A 92 18.38 12.37 8.63
CA SER A 92 17.53 13.56 8.70
C SER A 92 17.63 14.45 7.46
N TYR A 93 18.77 14.48 6.77
CA TYR A 93 18.92 15.28 5.54
C TYR A 93 18.00 14.80 4.39
N GLU A 94 17.61 13.54 4.38
CA GLU A 94 16.64 13.03 3.41
C GLU A 94 15.24 13.64 3.61
N LEU A 95 14.92 14.03 4.86
CA LEU A 95 13.71 14.78 5.18
C LEU A 95 13.86 16.29 4.93
N THR A 96 15.01 16.84 5.31
CA THR A 96 15.19 18.29 5.32
C THR A 96 15.81 18.86 4.05
N GLY A 97 16.32 18.02 3.16
CA GLY A 97 17.20 18.46 2.09
C GLY A 97 18.61 18.75 2.61
N PHE A 98 19.49 19.12 1.71
CA PHE A 98 20.91 19.38 2.01
C PHE A 98 21.49 20.52 1.15
N ARG A 99 22.64 21.04 1.56
CA ARG A 99 23.45 21.92 0.73
C ARG A 99 24.54 21.11 0.02
N ASP A 100 24.70 21.33 -1.27
CA ASP A 100 25.76 20.72 -2.05
C ASP A 100 27.15 21.36 -1.76
N ALA A 101 28.19 20.86 -2.41
CA ALA A 101 29.57 21.37 -2.25
C ALA A 101 29.74 22.85 -2.68
N HIS A 102 28.79 23.38 -3.46
CA HIS A 102 28.77 24.78 -3.89
C HIS A 102 27.88 25.67 -3.01
N GLY A 103 27.33 25.10 -1.92
CA GLY A 103 26.45 25.81 -1.01
C GLY A 103 25.01 25.96 -1.50
N LYS A 104 24.67 25.39 -2.66
CA LYS A 104 23.31 25.40 -3.20
C LYS A 104 22.43 24.42 -2.43
N TYR A 105 21.26 24.88 -2.01
CA TYR A 105 20.29 24.04 -1.32
C TYR A 105 19.52 23.18 -2.31
N THR A 106 19.40 21.88 -1.99
CA THR A 106 18.55 20.91 -2.69
C THR A 106 17.42 20.49 -1.76
N PRO A 107 16.18 20.91 -2.02
CA PRO A 107 15.05 20.58 -1.17
C PRO A 107 14.67 19.09 -1.28
N SER A 108 14.15 18.53 -0.19
CA SER A 108 13.52 17.22 -0.19
C SER A 108 12.05 17.32 -0.64
N PRO A 109 11.41 16.21 -1.05
CA PRO A 109 9.98 16.18 -1.31
C PRO A 109 9.16 16.63 -0.10
N LEU A 110 9.55 16.24 1.12
CA LEU A 110 8.91 16.68 2.36
C LEU A 110 8.99 18.21 2.54
N ARG A 111 10.19 18.78 2.31
CA ARG A 111 10.40 20.24 2.39
C ARG A 111 9.46 20.99 1.44
N THR A 112 9.33 20.50 0.22
CA THR A 112 8.45 21.09 -0.79
C THR A 112 6.99 21.01 -0.37
N ALA A 113 6.53 19.85 0.08
CA ALA A 113 5.17 19.66 0.57
C ALA A 113 4.88 20.53 1.79
N PHE A 114 5.82 20.63 2.73
CA PHE A 114 5.68 21.41 3.96
C PHE A 114 5.43 22.90 3.68
N GLU A 115 6.18 23.47 2.73
CA GLU A 115 6.08 24.89 2.38
C GLU A 115 4.88 25.23 1.49
N HIS A 116 4.67 24.40 0.44
CA HIS A 116 3.70 24.73 -0.61
C HIS A 116 2.36 24.01 -0.44
N GLY A 117 2.28 23.06 0.47
CA GLY A 117 1.10 22.20 0.64
C GLY A 117 1.19 20.93 -0.18
N GLY A 118 0.31 20.00 0.12
CA GLY A 118 0.20 18.71 -0.53
C GLY A 118 0.13 17.55 0.45
N VAL A 119 -0.12 16.38 -0.10
CA VAL A 119 -0.06 15.10 0.62
C VAL A 119 1.36 14.55 0.52
N PHE A 120 2.03 14.40 1.66
CA PHE A 120 3.33 13.73 1.72
C PHE A 120 3.18 12.31 2.26
N LEU A 121 3.56 11.32 1.47
CA LEU A 121 3.65 9.93 1.89
C LEU A 121 5.06 9.60 2.38
N LEU A 122 5.18 9.21 3.65
CA LEU A 122 6.35 8.51 4.16
C LEU A 122 6.07 7.01 4.13
N ASP A 123 6.50 6.33 3.07
CA ASP A 123 6.32 4.88 2.97
C ASP A 123 7.37 4.14 3.81
N GLU A 124 7.01 2.99 4.32
CA GLU A 124 7.86 2.17 5.20
C GLU A 124 8.38 2.92 6.44
N ILE A 125 7.53 3.73 7.09
CA ILE A 125 7.90 4.50 8.30
C ILE A 125 8.48 3.60 9.40
N ASP A 126 8.03 2.34 9.49
CA ASP A 126 8.51 1.33 10.41
C ASP A 126 9.93 0.78 10.08
N ALA A 127 10.48 1.18 8.94
CA ALA A 127 11.88 0.91 8.56
C ALA A 127 12.80 2.13 8.72
N CYS A 128 12.25 3.30 9.06
CA CYS A 128 13.04 4.52 9.25
C CYS A 128 13.97 4.43 10.46
N SER A 129 15.07 5.19 10.42
CA SER A 129 15.95 5.32 11.59
C SER A 129 15.29 6.14 12.70
N ALA A 130 15.57 5.80 13.97
CA ALA A 130 15.02 6.53 15.10
C ALA A 130 15.37 8.03 15.07
N LYS A 131 16.57 8.40 14.59
CA LYS A 131 16.99 9.80 14.44
C LYS A 131 16.15 10.55 13.42
N ALA A 132 15.83 9.92 12.29
CA ALA A 132 14.98 10.51 11.27
C ALA A 132 13.55 10.70 11.80
N LEU A 133 13.02 9.72 12.57
CA LEU A 133 11.70 9.82 13.16
C LEU A 133 11.58 10.93 14.20
N VAL A 134 12.63 11.20 15.00
CA VAL A 134 12.64 12.36 15.91
C VAL A 134 12.52 13.66 15.12
N CYS A 135 13.30 13.84 14.06
CA CYS A 135 13.23 15.00 13.17
C CYS A 135 11.83 15.14 12.55
N PHE A 136 11.29 14.05 12.04
CA PHE A 136 9.96 14.00 11.45
C PHE A 136 8.85 14.37 12.45
N ASN A 137 8.91 13.85 13.67
CA ASN A 137 7.98 14.19 14.75
C ASN A 137 8.01 15.68 15.12
N MET A 138 9.22 16.29 15.15
CA MET A 138 9.37 17.73 15.39
C MET A 138 8.72 18.56 14.28
N LEU A 139 8.87 18.13 13.02
CA LEU A 139 8.28 18.79 11.86
C LEU A 139 6.74 18.70 11.89
N LEU A 140 6.19 17.55 12.26
CA LEU A 140 4.73 17.37 12.36
C LEU A 140 4.12 18.21 13.48
N ALA A 141 4.82 18.35 14.61
CA ALA A 141 4.31 19.01 15.80
C ALA A 141 4.26 20.55 15.69
N ASN A 142 5.07 21.15 14.80
CA ASN A 142 5.25 22.59 14.75
C ASN A 142 4.65 23.23 13.50
N ASN A 143 4.27 24.51 13.62
CA ASN A 143 3.78 25.32 12.49
C ASN A 143 4.91 25.94 11.67
N SER A 144 6.15 25.78 12.09
CA SER A 144 7.35 26.18 11.36
C SER A 144 8.49 25.22 11.68
N PHE A 145 9.41 25.08 10.76
CA PHE A 145 10.60 24.23 10.92
C PHE A 145 11.82 24.89 10.27
N THR A 146 12.99 24.71 10.89
CA THR A 146 14.25 25.26 10.36
C THR A 146 14.90 24.21 9.46
N PHE A 147 14.91 24.50 8.17
CA PHE A 147 15.59 23.73 7.14
C PHE A 147 17.01 24.30 6.90
N PRO A 148 17.88 23.60 6.16
CA PRO A 148 19.25 24.11 5.89
C PRO A 148 19.30 25.47 5.19
N ASP A 149 18.23 25.90 4.52
CA ASP A 149 18.10 27.19 3.84
C ASP A 149 17.40 28.28 4.67
N GLY A 150 16.85 27.92 5.84
CA GLY A 150 16.18 28.86 6.73
C GLY A 150 14.90 28.33 7.36
N MET A 151 14.24 29.19 8.11
CA MET A 151 12.95 28.88 8.74
C MET A 151 11.83 28.94 7.72
N VAL A 152 10.98 27.93 7.70
CA VAL A 152 9.82 27.80 6.81
C VAL A 152 8.56 27.59 7.61
N LYS A 153 7.51 28.28 7.24
CA LYS A 153 6.18 28.11 7.79
C LYS A 153 5.46 26.97 7.11
N LYS A 154 4.79 26.13 7.91
CA LYS A 154 3.97 25.02 7.41
C LYS A 154 2.77 25.54 6.63
N SER A 155 2.57 25.04 5.42
CA SER A 155 1.35 25.29 4.64
C SER A 155 0.13 24.74 5.35
N LYS A 156 -0.99 25.46 5.27
CA LYS A 156 -2.30 24.97 5.74
C LYS A 156 -2.79 23.72 4.99
N ASP A 157 -2.30 23.52 3.79
CA ASP A 157 -2.68 22.40 2.92
C ASP A 157 -1.68 21.22 3.00
N PHE A 158 -0.71 21.29 3.92
CA PHE A 158 0.19 20.18 4.19
C PHE A 158 -0.46 19.12 5.07
N VAL A 159 -0.42 17.87 4.64
CA VAL A 159 -0.88 16.71 5.41
C VAL A 159 -0.03 15.48 5.09
N VAL A 160 0.10 14.58 6.06
CA VAL A 160 0.97 13.41 5.95
C VAL A 160 0.17 12.11 5.95
N VAL A 161 0.60 11.20 5.07
CA VAL A 161 0.26 9.78 5.12
C VAL A 161 1.53 9.01 5.47
N ALA A 162 1.48 8.14 6.45
CA ALA A 162 2.53 7.19 6.75
C ALA A 162 2.12 5.79 6.30
N GLY A 163 2.98 5.09 5.58
CA GLY A 163 2.77 3.70 5.15
C GLY A 163 3.64 2.73 5.95
N ALA A 164 3.06 1.62 6.43
CA ALA A 164 3.82 0.58 7.12
C ALA A 164 3.27 -0.82 6.88
N ASN A 165 4.12 -1.81 7.08
CA ASN A 165 3.71 -3.21 7.03
C ASN A 165 3.40 -3.77 8.43
N THR A 166 3.73 -3.03 9.50
CA THR A 166 3.43 -3.37 10.89
C THR A 166 2.66 -2.24 11.56
N ALA A 167 1.92 -2.55 12.61
CA ALA A 167 1.17 -1.54 13.37
C ALA A 167 2.06 -0.73 14.34
N GLY A 168 3.35 -0.58 14.03
CA GLY A 168 4.31 0.07 14.91
C GLY A 168 4.85 -0.85 16.02
N THR A 169 4.55 -2.14 15.98
CA THR A 169 4.98 -3.12 16.99
C THR A 169 6.41 -3.64 16.74
N GLY A 170 7.06 -3.21 15.67
CA GLY A 170 8.39 -3.68 15.28
C GLY A 170 8.37 -4.95 14.44
N ALA A 171 9.53 -5.59 14.36
CA ALA A 171 9.73 -6.79 13.56
C ALA A 171 8.80 -7.94 13.94
N ASN A 172 8.36 -8.67 12.94
CA ASN A 172 7.63 -9.92 13.07
C ASN A 172 8.19 -11.00 12.15
N ARG A 173 7.57 -12.17 12.07
CA ARG A 173 8.08 -13.30 11.29
C ARG A 173 8.17 -13.01 9.78
N GLN A 174 7.30 -12.17 9.24
CA GLN A 174 7.25 -11.81 7.82
C GLN A 174 8.05 -10.54 7.51
N TYR A 175 8.16 -9.62 8.47
CA TYR A 175 8.79 -8.31 8.31
C TYR A 175 9.90 -8.14 9.36
N ILE A 176 11.08 -8.70 9.08
CA ILE A 176 12.20 -8.78 10.05
C ILE A 176 12.88 -7.40 10.23
N GLY A 177 12.99 -6.61 9.16
CA GLY A 177 13.69 -5.32 9.18
C GLY A 177 12.80 -4.14 9.62
N ARG A 178 11.92 -4.32 10.62
CA ARG A 178 11.00 -3.27 11.09
C ARG A 178 11.31 -2.86 12.53
N ASN A 179 11.32 -1.56 12.77
CA ASN A 179 11.54 -0.97 14.09
C ASN A 179 10.22 -0.71 14.81
N PRO A 180 10.16 -0.86 16.13
CA PRO A 180 9.02 -0.41 16.90
C PRO A 180 8.94 1.13 16.85
N LEU A 181 7.73 1.65 16.73
CA LEU A 181 7.45 3.08 16.82
C LEU A 181 6.99 3.42 18.24
N ASP A 182 7.44 4.56 18.75
CA ASP A 182 6.97 5.02 20.05
C ASP A 182 5.51 5.50 20.02
N GLY A 183 4.85 5.48 21.19
CA GLY A 183 3.47 5.90 21.30
C GLY A 183 3.24 7.39 20.94
N ALA A 184 4.25 8.23 21.13
CA ALA A 184 4.16 9.65 20.77
C ALA A 184 4.16 9.84 19.25
N SER A 185 4.91 9.02 18.52
CA SER A 185 4.88 8.99 17.03
C SER A 185 3.52 8.51 16.53
N LEU A 186 3.03 7.38 17.06
CA LEU A 186 1.75 6.80 16.63
C LEU A 186 0.56 7.70 16.92
N ASN A 187 0.56 8.41 18.06
CA ASN A 187 -0.53 9.31 18.47
C ASN A 187 -0.70 10.55 17.55
N ARG A 188 0.21 10.78 16.62
CA ARG A 188 0.10 11.86 15.60
C ARG A 188 -0.72 11.48 14.39
N PHE A 189 -1.20 10.24 14.33
CA PHE A 189 -1.86 9.68 13.17
C PHE A 189 -3.18 8.99 13.54
N VAL A 190 -4.13 9.06 12.63
CA VAL A 190 -5.27 8.14 12.64
C VAL A 190 -4.86 6.87 11.91
N GLN A 191 -4.93 5.74 12.58
CA GLN A 191 -4.54 4.45 12.01
C GLN A 191 -5.69 3.84 11.21
N ILE A 192 -5.39 3.45 9.96
CA ILE A 192 -6.32 2.77 9.06
C ILE A 192 -5.67 1.50 8.54
N GLU A 193 -6.32 0.36 8.81
CA GLU A 193 -5.88 -0.93 8.31
C GLU A 193 -6.30 -1.11 6.84
N ILE A 194 -5.34 -1.55 6.00
CA ILE A 194 -5.49 -1.76 4.56
C ILE A 194 -5.19 -3.21 4.24
N ASN A 195 -6.24 -4.01 4.17
CA ASN A 195 -6.16 -5.44 3.84
C ASN A 195 -6.28 -5.67 2.33
N TYR A 196 -5.91 -6.89 1.88
CA TYR A 196 -6.13 -7.28 0.49
C TYR A 196 -7.62 -7.27 0.14
N CYS A 197 -7.99 -6.56 -0.91
CA CYS A 197 -9.33 -6.56 -1.46
C CYS A 197 -9.38 -7.47 -2.70
N LYS A 198 -9.93 -8.69 -2.54
CA LYS A 198 -10.02 -9.70 -3.62
C LYS A 198 -10.68 -9.15 -4.89
N ARG A 199 -11.72 -8.33 -4.74
CA ARG A 199 -12.42 -7.70 -5.85
C ARG A 199 -11.55 -6.70 -6.60
N LEU A 200 -10.80 -5.87 -5.88
CA LEU A 200 -9.85 -4.93 -6.47
C LEU A 200 -8.70 -5.68 -7.15
N GLU A 201 -8.18 -6.72 -6.51
CA GLU A 201 -7.13 -7.59 -7.06
C GLU A 201 -7.52 -8.18 -8.41
N LEU A 202 -8.73 -8.76 -8.50
CA LEU A 202 -9.22 -9.31 -9.76
C LEU A 202 -9.35 -8.23 -10.85
N ARG A 203 -9.94 -7.07 -10.53
CA ARG A 203 -10.08 -5.97 -11.50
C ARG A 203 -8.75 -5.47 -12.03
N LEU A 204 -7.77 -5.30 -11.14
CA LEU A 204 -6.43 -4.88 -11.55
C LEU A 204 -5.79 -5.94 -12.46
N ALA A 205 -5.95 -7.22 -12.13
CA ALA A 205 -5.49 -8.30 -12.97
C ALA A 205 -6.22 -8.34 -14.33
N GLU A 206 -7.54 -8.15 -14.36
CA GLU A 206 -8.33 -8.07 -15.61
C GLU A 206 -7.88 -6.90 -16.49
N SER A 207 -7.71 -5.72 -15.90
CA SER A 207 -7.23 -4.53 -16.62
C SER A 207 -5.88 -4.78 -17.30
N GLU A 208 -4.94 -5.38 -16.55
CA GLU A 208 -3.62 -5.71 -17.08
C GLU A 208 -3.66 -6.82 -18.13
N TYR A 209 -4.51 -7.83 -17.93
CA TYR A 209 -4.66 -8.93 -18.87
C TYR A 209 -5.14 -8.44 -20.24
N VAL A 210 -6.20 -7.62 -20.24
CA VAL A 210 -6.78 -7.04 -21.46
C VAL A 210 -5.80 -6.07 -22.12
N ALA A 211 -5.15 -5.21 -21.34
CA ALA A 211 -4.16 -4.25 -21.85
C ALA A 211 -2.98 -4.92 -22.55
N HIS A 212 -2.66 -6.18 -22.18
CA HIS A 212 -1.58 -6.96 -22.80
C HIS A 212 -2.07 -7.93 -23.88
N GLY A 213 -3.35 -7.88 -24.27
CA GLY A 213 -3.94 -8.66 -25.36
C GLY A 213 -4.58 -9.99 -24.95
N GLY A 214 -4.78 -10.22 -23.66
CA GLY A 214 -5.47 -11.39 -23.16
C GLY A 214 -6.97 -11.38 -23.49
N GLN A 215 -7.54 -12.54 -23.81
CA GLN A 215 -8.94 -12.68 -24.24
C GLN A 215 -9.75 -13.67 -23.40
N ASP A 216 -9.10 -14.70 -22.85
CA ASP A 216 -9.75 -15.73 -22.04
C ASP A 216 -9.85 -15.30 -20.56
N ILE A 217 -10.95 -14.65 -20.22
CA ILE A 217 -11.20 -14.15 -18.86
C ILE A 217 -11.37 -15.29 -17.84
N ASP A 218 -11.84 -16.46 -18.25
CA ASP A 218 -12.01 -17.59 -17.33
C ASP A 218 -10.65 -18.23 -16.97
N LEU A 219 -9.72 -18.25 -17.90
CA LEU A 219 -8.33 -18.61 -17.62
C LEU A 219 -7.70 -17.64 -16.60
N LEU A 220 -7.91 -16.33 -16.77
CA LEU A 220 -7.42 -15.32 -15.81
C LEU A 220 -8.05 -15.52 -14.42
N LYS A 221 -9.36 -15.75 -14.33
CA LYS A 221 -10.04 -16.00 -13.05
C LYS A 221 -9.49 -17.24 -12.36
N THR A 222 -9.19 -18.29 -13.10
CA THR A 222 -8.55 -19.50 -12.59
C THR A 222 -7.18 -19.18 -11.97
N TRP A 223 -6.38 -18.35 -12.64
CA TRP A 223 -5.11 -17.89 -12.10
C TRP A 223 -5.27 -17.10 -10.80
N VAL A 224 -6.15 -16.09 -10.77
CA VAL A 224 -6.38 -15.26 -9.59
C VAL A 224 -6.91 -16.09 -8.41
N ALA A 225 -7.81 -17.05 -8.69
CA ALA A 225 -8.30 -17.98 -7.69
C ALA A 225 -7.18 -18.84 -7.09
N LEU A 226 -6.27 -19.33 -7.93
CA LEU A 226 -5.07 -20.07 -7.47
C LEU A 226 -4.18 -19.21 -6.57
N VAL A 227 -3.89 -17.98 -6.96
CA VAL A 227 -3.08 -17.04 -6.14
C VAL A 227 -3.70 -16.84 -4.76
N VAL A 228 -5.01 -16.58 -4.70
CA VAL A 228 -5.74 -16.36 -3.44
C VAL A 228 -5.77 -17.62 -2.59
N ARG A 229 -5.97 -18.79 -3.18
CA ARG A 229 -5.94 -20.09 -2.50
C ARG A 229 -4.57 -20.36 -1.87
N VAL A 230 -3.49 -20.22 -2.64
CA VAL A 230 -2.12 -20.42 -2.15
C VAL A 230 -1.80 -19.44 -1.01
N ARG A 231 -2.20 -18.18 -1.13
CA ARG A 231 -2.04 -17.19 -0.06
C ARG A 231 -2.70 -17.66 1.23
N HIS A 232 -3.96 -18.10 1.17
CA HIS A 232 -4.70 -18.58 2.34
C HIS A 232 -4.03 -19.80 2.98
N GLN A 233 -3.60 -20.78 2.17
CA GLN A 233 -2.90 -21.97 2.66
C GLN A 233 -1.57 -21.61 3.36
N LEU A 234 -0.82 -20.64 2.83
CA LEU A 234 0.41 -20.14 3.48
C LEU A 234 0.13 -19.40 4.79
N GLU A 235 -0.97 -18.67 4.89
CA GLU A 235 -1.43 -18.03 6.14
C GLU A 235 -1.78 -19.09 7.19
N GLU A 236 -2.53 -20.14 6.83
CA GLU A 236 -2.84 -21.26 7.72
C GLU A 236 -1.60 -22.01 8.20
N MET A 237 -0.62 -22.20 7.32
CA MET A 237 0.69 -22.79 7.66
C MET A 237 1.57 -21.84 8.50
N LYS A 238 1.14 -20.60 8.77
CA LYS A 238 1.96 -19.57 9.40
C LYS A 238 3.32 -19.36 8.69
N SER A 239 3.31 -19.47 7.37
CA SER A 239 4.50 -19.27 6.53
C SER A 239 5.00 -17.82 6.61
N THR A 240 6.30 -17.64 6.45
CA THR A 240 6.91 -16.31 6.28
C THR A 240 6.82 -15.80 4.83
N ALA A 241 6.48 -16.65 3.88
CA ALA A 241 6.32 -16.28 2.49
C ALA A 241 5.11 -15.35 2.30
N ILE A 242 5.28 -14.33 1.46
CA ILE A 242 4.26 -13.33 1.17
C ILE A 242 3.84 -13.47 -0.28
N ILE A 243 2.59 -13.84 -0.51
CA ILE A 243 1.96 -13.83 -1.84
C ILE A 243 0.98 -12.64 -1.89
N SER A 244 1.43 -11.54 -2.46
CA SER A 244 0.64 -10.31 -2.56
C SER A 244 -0.20 -10.28 -3.85
N PRO A 245 -1.14 -9.33 -4.00
CA PRO A 245 -1.87 -9.09 -5.26
C PRO A 245 -0.98 -8.84 -6.48
N ARG A 246 0.30 -8.50 -6.28
CA ARG A 246 1.26 -8.40 -7.39
C ARG A 246 1.40 -9.71 -8.15
N ALA A 247 1.29 -10.87 -7.48
CA ALA A 247 1.34 -12.16 -8.15
C ALA A 247 0.16 -12.33 -9.15
N SER A 248 -1.06 -11.91 -8.76
CA SER A 248 -2.21 -11.91 -9.66
C SER A 248 -2.00 -11.01 -10.88
N ILE A 249 -1.47 -9.80 -10.66
CA ILE A 249 -1.21 -8.80 -11.70
C ILE A 249 -0.09 -9.25 -12.65
N PHE A 250 1.03 -9.74 -12.11
CA PHE A 250 2.16 -10.21 -12.94
C PHE A 250 1.79 -11.47 -13.73
N GLY A 251 1.06 -12.39 -13.09
CA GLY A 251 0.56 -13.57 -13.78
C GLY A 251 -0.46 -13.23 -14.89
N ALA A 252 -1.31 -12.21 -14.68
CA ALA A 252 -2.20 -11.71 -15.73
C ALA A 252 -1.41 -11.25 -16.98
N ARG A 253 -0.32 -10.51 -16.79
CA ARG A 253 0.58 -10.11 -17.90
C ARG A 253 1.23 -11.32 -18.56
N GLY A 254 1.70 -12.30 -17.78
CA GLY A 254 2.30 -13.53 -18.28
C GLY A 254 1.33 -14.37 -19.10
N LEU A 255 0.08 -14.57 -18.61
CA LEU A 255 -0.99 -15.27 -19.33
C LEU A 255 -1.30 -14.59 -20.67
N ALA A 256 -1.41 -13.28 -20.69
CA ALA A 256 -1.67 -12.52 -21.91
C ALA A 256 -0.55 -12.70 -22.97
N LYS A 257 0.66 -13.09 -22.55
CA LYS A 257 1.80 -13.39 -23.42
C LYS A 257 2.01 -14.90 -23.66
N GLY A 258 1.08 -15.76 -23.22
CA GLY A 258 1.08 -17.18 -23.51
C GLY A 258 1.86 -18.04 -22.51
N LEU A 259 2.26 -17.50 -21.35
CA LEU A 259 2.83 -18.33 -20.28
C LEU A 259 1.74 -19.25 -19.69
N THR A 260 2.14 -20.46 -19.31
CA THR A 260 1.21 -21.41 -18.68
C THR A 260 1.03 -21.11 -17.19
N ILE A 261 -0.12 -21.50 -16.63
CA ILE A 261 -0.37 -21.42 -15.18
C ILE A 261 0.73 -22.15 -14.39
N GLY A 262 1.18 -23.32 -14.86
CA GLY A 262 2.26 -24.09 -14.21
C GLY A 262 3.58 -23.32 -14.13
N THR A 263 4.00 -22.68 -15.22
CA THR A 263 5.20 -21.85 -15.24
C THR A 263 5.08 -20.70 -14.25
N MET A 264 3.97 -19.96 -14.29
CA MET A 264 3.76 -18.84 -13.41
C MET A 264 3.62 -19.23 -11.93
N ALA A 265 2.98 -20.38 -11.64
CA ALA A 265 2.91 -20.90 -10.28
C ALA A 265 4.30 -21.24 -9.74
N ALA A 266 5.18 -21.81 -10.56
CA ALA A 266 6.57 -22.08 -10.19
C ALA A 266 7.34 -20.80 -9.88
N GLU A 267 7.20 -19.76 -10.70
CA GLU A 267 7.96 -18.51 -10.61
C GLU A 267 7.42 -17.52 -9.60
N LEU A 268 6.08 -17.37 -9.48
CA LEU A 268 5.45 -16.33 -8.68
C LEU A 268 4.91 -16.82 -7.33
N LEU A 269 4.60 -18.11 -7.19
CA LEU A 269 3.96 -18.62 -5.98
C LEU A 269 4.87 -19.54 -5.17
N THR A 270 5.71 -20.34 -5.83
CA THR A 270 6.45 -21.41 -5.13
C THR A 270 7.97 -21.24 -5.13
N CYS A 271 8.53 -20.28 -5.86
CA CYS A 271 9.98 -20.10 -5.98
C CYS A 271 10.69 -19.89 -4.63
N THR A 272 10.04 -19.25 -3.67
CA THR A 272 10.59 -18.94 -2.33
C THR A 272 10.21 -19.97 -1.27
N LEU A 273 9.42 -20.98 -1.61
CA LEU A 273 8.91 -21.96 -0.66
C LEU A 273 9.87 -23.14 -0.47
N SER A 274 9.91 -23.67 0.76
CA SER A 274 10.61 -24.92 1.05
C SER A 274 9.92 -26.12 0.39
N VAL A 275 10.65 -27.23 0.26
CA VAL A 275 10.11 -28.48 -0.29
C VAL A 275 8.87 -28.95 0.48
N ASP A 276 8.91 -28.89 1.82
CA ASP A 276 7.81 -29.26 2.69
C ASP A 276 6.57 -28.36 2.48
N GLN A 277 6.77 -27.05 2.34
CA GLN A 277 5.68 -26.11 2.03
C GLN A 277 5.06 -26.42 0.65
N LYS A 278 5.88 -26.67 -0.36
CA LYS A 278 5.38 -27.04 -1.71
C LYS A 278 4.56 -28.32 -1.69
N ALA A 279 4.99 -29.32 -0.93
CA ALA A 279 4.27 -30.60 -0.82
C ALA A 279 2.90 -30.48 -0.14
N ARG A 280 2.70 -29.45 0.67
CA ARG A 280 1.43 -29.18 1.38
C ARG A 280 0.46 -28.28 0.62
N LEU A 281 0.94 -27.65 -0.46
CA LEU A 281 0.09 -26.80 -1.29
C LEU A 281 -0.67 -27.67 -2.29
N ASP A 282 -1.99 -27.49 -2.34
CA ASP A 282 -2.84 -28.03 -3.38
C ASP A 282 -2.75 -27.12 -4.61
N LEU A 283 -1.84 -27.44 -5.52
CA LEU A 283 -1.57 -26.64 -6.72
C LEU A 283 -2.34 -27.16 -7.96
N TYR A 284 -3.06 -28.29 -7.84
CA TYR A 284 -3.75 -28.98 -8.95
C TYR A 284 -5.25 -29.11 -8.73
#